data_1f2c434b7e6a1dafad2db4a914f9777e
#
_entry.id   1f2c434b7e6a1dafad2db4a914f9777e
#
_cell.length_a   1.000
_cell.length_b   1.000
_cell.length_c   1.000
_cell.angle_alpha   90.00
_cell.angle_beta   90.00
_cell.angle_gamma   90.00
#
_symmetry.space_group_name_H-M   'P 1'
#
loop_
_entity.id
_entity.type
_entity.pdbx_description
1 polymer ?
#
loop_
_entity_poly.entity_id
_entity_poly.type
_entity_poly.pdbx_seq_one_letter_code
_entity_poly.pdbx_strand_id
1 'polypeptide(L)'
;MSANAVETSQLVKQFGDFVAVDHLNLHVSRGSFFGFLGPNGAGKSTTIKMLTGLLAPTSGTLHVLGLDISTQAMEVKRLIGVVPEDLNLFERLTGAEMLSFTGRMYGVGKQEVAQRSKELLDLMELQDEPRKLIVEYSHGMKKKLSLACALIHRPEILFLDEPFEGVDAIASRTLKDLLSRLTARGLTVFLTSHVLEIVERLCTDIAIIAQGKLLASGSLNELRKGIRLEGDGEGPVSLEEYFIHLVGGTRTGSEEEVLQWLT
;
A
#
# COMPACT_ATOMS: atom_id res chain seq x y z
N MET A 1 -1.50 -22.82 9.45
CA MET A 1 -1.03 -21.56 8.80
C MET A 1 -1.78 -20.43 9.47
N SER A 2 -1.13 -19.31 9.79
CA SER A 2 -1.83 -18.11 10.33
C SER A 2 -2.92 -17.66 9.35
N ALA A 3 -4.10 -17.32 9.87
CA ALA A 3 -5.20 -16.75 9.07
C ALA A 3 -4.84 -15.33 8.58
N ASN A 4 -3.88 -14.66 9.26
CA ASN A 4 -3.44 -13.31 8.98
C ASN A 4 -2.23 -13.29 8.04
N ALA A 5 -2.25 -12.36 7.09
CA ALA A 5 -1.12 -12.01 6.23
C ALA A 5 -0.18 -11.01 6.91
N VAL A 6 -0.73 -10.10 7.72
CA VAL A 6 0.03 -9.18 8.57
C VAL A 6 -0.54 -9.20 9.98
N GLU A 7 0.35 -9.20 10.96
CA GLU A 7 -0.01 -9.12 12.38
C GLU A 7 1.02 -8.26 13.11
N THR A 8 0.57 -7.20 13.78
CA THR A 8 1.43 -6.37 14.62
C THR A 8 0.86 -6.28 16.03
N SER A 9 1.73 -6.27 17.02
CA SER A 9 1.34 -6.06 18.40
C SER A 9 2.24 -5.00 19.03
N GLN A 10 1.61 -3.92 19.52
CA GLN A 10 2.27 -2.79 20.17
C GLN A 10 3.48 -2.26 19.38
N LEU A 11 3.33 -2.20 18.03
CA LEU A 11 4.41 -1.82 17.15
C LEU A 11 4.72 -0.33 17.28
N VAL A 12 5.98 0.00 17.57
CA VAL A 12 6.44 1.38 17.73
C VAL A 12 7.61 1.66 16.80
N LYS A 13 7.60 2.86 16.20
CA LYS A 13 8.76 3.43 15.53
C LYS A 13 9.01 4.84 15.99
N GLN A 14 10.18 5.06 16.56
CA GLN A 14 10.64 6.36 17.05
C GLN A 14 11.94 6.77 16.34
N PHE A 15 12.08 8.04 16.00
CA PHE A 15 13.26 8.68 15.45
C PHE A 15 13.65 9.86 16.35
N GLY A 16 14.68 9.68 17.17
CA GLY A 16 14.98 10.65 18.23
C GLY A 16 13.77 10.85 19.15
N ASP A 17 13.27 12.07 19.27
CA ASP A 17 12.10 12.39 20.09
C ASP A 17 10.76 12.23 19.32
N PHE A 18 10.81 12.01 18.00
CA PHE A 18 9.61 11.89 17.17
C PHE A 18 9.12 10.45 17.08
N VAL A 19 7.89 10.20 17.52
CA VAL A 19 7.21 8.90 17.40
C VAL A 19 6.41 8.87 16.09
N ALA A 20 6.90 8.15 15.09
CA ALA A 20 6.26 8.04 13.78
C ALA A 20 5.14 6.99 13.73
N VAL A 21 5.25 5.93 14.53
CA VAL A 21 4.23 4.89 14.72
C VAL A 21 4.17 4.58 16.21
N ASP A 22 2.97 4.63 16.78
CA ASP A 22 2.72 4.59 18.21
C ASP A 22 1.77 3.43 18.56
N HIS A 23 2.32 2.34 19.13
CA HIS A 23 1.61 1.16 19.64
C HIS A 23 0.60 0.56 18.64
N LEU A 24 0.98 0.46 17.36
CA LEU A 24 0.12 -0.04 16.30
C LEU A 24 -0.19 -1.54 16.48
N ASN A 25 -1.48 -1.85 16.62
CA ASN A 25 -2.03 -3.20 16.61
C ASN A 25 -2.84 -3.39 15.33
N LEU A 26 -2.36 -4.21 14.40
CA LEU A 26 -2.96 -4.38 13.09
C LEU A 26 -3.08 -5.87 12.73
N HIS A 27 -4.21 -6.23 12.13
CA HIS A 27 -4.47 -7.57 11.61
C HIS A 27 -4.98 -7.44 10.17
N VAL A 28 -4.31 -8.12 9.24
CA VAL A 28 -4.70 -8.17 7.83
C VAL A 28 -4.93 -9.61 7.42
N SER A 29 -6.13 -9.93 6.99
CA SER A 29 -6.50 -11.28 6.58
C SER A 29 -5.81 -11.68 5.26
N ARG A 30 -5.49 -12.97 5.09
CA ARG A 30 -4.99 -13.48 3.80
C ARG A 30 -6.06 -13.35 2.71
N GLY A 31 -5.65 -12.99 1.52
CA GLY A 31 -6.53 -12.80 0.35
C GLY A 31 -7.43 -11.57 0.43
N SER A 32 -7.24 -10.67 1.41
CA SER A 32 -7.96 -9.40 1.49
C SER A 32 -7.31 -8.33 0.63
N PHE A 33 -8.11 -7.36 0.21
CA PHE A 33 -7.65 -6.07 -0.29
C PHE A 33 -7.75 -5.07 0.84
N PHE A 34 -6.64 -4.82 1.52
CA PHE A 34 -6.58 -4.02 2.72
C PHE A 34 -6.10 -2.59 2.44
N GLY A 35 -6.89 -1.60 2.87
CA GLY A 35 -6.57 -0.17 2.76
C GLY A 35 -6.02 0.39 4.07
N PHE A 36 -4.84 1.01 4.03
CA PHE A 36 -4.22 1.69 5.16
C PHE A 36 -4.23 3.19 4.91
N LEU A 37 -5.20 3.87 5.52
CA LEU A 37 -5.59 5.25 5.24
C LEU A 37 -5.04 6.22 6.27
N GLY A 38 -4.72 7.41 5.82
CA GLY A 38 -4.32 8.49 6.73
C GLY A 38 -3.78 9.69 5.96
N PRO A 39 -3.74 10.87 6.60
CA PRO A 39 -3.14 12.06 6.01
C PRO A 39 -1.63 11.89 5.79
N ASN A 40 -1.02 12.85 5.07
CA ASN A 40 0.43 12.88 4.93
C ASN A 40 1.09 13.05 6.31
N GLY A 41 2.18 12.32 6.55
CA GLY A 41 2.84 12.29 7.85
C GLY A 41 2.17 11.41 8.92
N ALA A 42 1.07 10.72 8.61
CA ALA A 42 0.38 9.85 9.58
C ALA A 42 1.17 8.60 10.01
N GLY A 43 2.26 8.25 9.33
CA GLY A 43 3.08 7.06 9.61
C GLY A 43 2.89 5.92 8.60
N LYS A 44 2.15 6.11 7.49
CA LYS A 44 1.85 5.08 6.48
C LYS A 44 3.11 4.45 5.87
N SER A 45 3.95 5.26 5.22
CA SER A 45 5.19 4.78 4.56
C SER A 45 6.20 4.23 5.57
N THR A 46 6.24 4.77 6.81
CA THR A 46 7.04 4.22 7.91
C THR A 46 6.56 2.81 8.28
N THR A 47 5.25 2.60 8.36
CA THR A 47 4.65 1.30 8.63
C THR A 47 4.98 0.31 7.51
N ILE A 48 4.78 0.66 6.23
CA ILE A 48 5.18 -0.21 5.10
C ILE A 48 6.67 -0.57 5.16
N LYS A 49 7.56 0.39 5.44
CA LYS A 49 9.00 0.10 5.56
C LYS A 49 9.31 -0.91 6.67
N MET A 50 8.58 -0.89 7.77
CA MET A 50 8.70 -1.91 8.81
C MET A 50 8.14 -3.26 8.34
N LEU A 51 6.93 -3.29 7.76
CA LEU A 51 6.27 -4.49 7.25
C LEU A 51 7.07 -5.22 6.15
N THR A 52 7.89 -4.49 5.42
CA THR A 52 8.75 -5.02 4.34
C THR A 52 10.19 -5.31 4.79
N GLY A 53 10.50 -5.10 6.07
CA GLY A 53 11.84 -5.31 6.62
C GLY A 53 12.92 -4.36 6.08
N LEU A 54 12.50 -3.17 5.62
CA LEU A 54 13.40 -2.07 5.24
C LEU A 54 13.77 -1.20 6.44
N LEU A 55 12.95 -1.25 7.49
CA LEU A 55 13.15 -0.47 8.70
C LEU A 55 12.84 -1.35 9.91
N ALA A 56 13.76 -1.43 10.87
CA ALA A 56 13.52 -2.14 12.11
C ALA A 56 12.58 -1.33 13.03
N PRO A 57 11.60 -1.96 13.70
CA PRO A 57 10.80 -1.31 14.72
C PRO A 57 11.67 -0.91 15.92
N THR A 58 11.22 0.08 16.69
CA THR A 58 11.83 0.43 17.98
C THR A 58 11.42 -0.54 19.07
N SER A 59 10.14 -0.96 19.07
CA SER A 59 9.60 -1.97 19.97
C SER A 59 8.33 -2.60 19.38
N GLY A 60 7.78 -3.60 20.07
CA GLY A 60 6.63 -4.38 19.61
C GLY A 60 7.02 -5.56 18.73
N THR A 61 6.02 -6.30 18.26
CA THR A 61 6.22 -7.47 17.39
C THR A 61 5.54 -7.30 16.05
N LEU A 62 6.10 -7.93 15.02
CA LEU A 62 5.64 -7.83 13.65
C LEU A 62 5.83 -9.15 12.91
N HIS A 63 4.73 -9.72 12.44
CA HIS A 63 4.72 -10.94 11.63
C HIS A 63 4.09 -10.67 10.26
N VAL A 64 4.73 -11.19 9.22
CA VAL A 64 4.20 -11.18 7.85
C VAL A 64 4.13 -12.63 7.37
N LEU A 65 2.95 -13.06 6.94
CA LEU A 65 2.65 -14.44 6.53
C LEU A 65 2.95 -15.47 7.64
N GLY A 66 2.93 -15.04 8.91
CA GLY A 66 3.28 -15.85 10.08
C GLY A 66 4.77 -15.91 10.40
N LEU A 67 5.62 -15.24 9.63
CA LEU A 67 7.07 -15.13 9.83
C LEU A 67 7.41 -13.87 10.63
N ASP A 68 8.24 -13.99 11.64
CA ASP A 68 8.75 -12.84 12.40
C ASP A 68 9.79 -12.07 11.57
N ILE A 69 9.50 -10.80 11.27
CA ILE A 69 10.37 -9.97 10.42
C ILE A 69 11.73 -9.69 11.07
N SER A 70 11.82 -9.74 12.41
CA SER A 70 13.07 -9.47 13.13
C SER A 70 14.11 -10.58 12.95
N THR A 71 13.65 -11.80 12.77
CA THR A 71 14.52 -13.00 12.66
C THR A 71 14.50 -13.64 11.27
N GLN A 72 13.40 -13.44 10.50
CA GLN A 72 13.15 -14.13 9.22
C GLN A 72 12.94 -13.15 8.05
N ALA A 73 13.57 -11.96 8.10
CA ALA A 73 13.38 -10.91 7.09
C ALA A 73 13.66 -11.38 5.66
N MET A 74 14.64 -12.24 5.43
CA MET A 74 14.97 -12.72 4.08
C MET A 74 13.92 -13.69 3.53
N GLU A 75 13.31 -14.50 4.39
CA GLU A 75 12.20 -15.38 4.01
C GLU A 75 10.96 -14.55 3.68
N VAL A 76 10.63 -13.57 4.52
CA VAL A 76 9.54 -12.62 4.24
C VAL A 76 9.76 -11.92 2.90
N LYS A 77 10.96 -11.37 2.63
CA LYS A 77 11.27 -10.66 1.37
C LYS A 77 11.08 -11.53 0.12
N ARG A 78 11.23 -12.83 0.21
CA ARG A 78 10.98 -13.75 -0.91
C ARG A 78 9.48 -13.94 -1.22
N LEU A 79 8.62 -13.70 -0.24
CA LEU A 79 7.18 -13.94 -0.31
C LEU A 79 6.37 -12.66 -0.57
N ILE A 80 7.01 -11.49 -0.49
CA ILE A 80 6.34 -10.20 -0.63
C ILE A 80 6.76 -9.50 -1.92
N GLY A 81 5.82 -8.76 -2.54
CA GLY A 81 6.11 -7.78 -3.57
C GLY A 81 5.92 -6.37 -3.00
N VAL A 82 6.75 -5.42 -3.42
CA VAL A 82 6.70 -4.04 -2.92
C VAL A 82 6.73 -3.06 -4.07
N VAL A 83 5.76 -2.14 -4.10
CA VAL A 83 5.75 -0.96 -4.96
C VAL A 83 5.86 0.26 -4.04
N PRO A 84 7.04 0.86 -3.92
CA PRO A 84 7.23 2.05 -3.09
C PRO A 84 6.63 3.29 -3.77
N GLU A 85 6.41 4.33 -3.00
CA GLU A 85 6.01 5.66 -3.48
C GLU A 85 7.04 6.20 -4.49
N ASP A 86 8.33 6.21 -4.08
CA ASP A 86 9.48 6.53 -4.93
C ASP A 86 9.93 5.30 -5.71
N LEU A 87 9.73 5.29 -7.00
CA LEU A 87 9.85 4.09 -7.85
C LEU A 87 11.28 3.63 -8.15
N ASN A 88 12.28 4.07 -7.58
CA ASN A 88 13.72 3.66 -7.65
C ASN A 88 14.07 2.59 -8.72
N LEU A 89 13.61 2.79 -9.98
CA LEU A 89 13.87 1.90 -11.10
C LEU A 89 15.24 2.22 -11.72
N PHE A 90 15.92 1.22 -12.29
CA PHE A 90 17.16 1.43 -13.01
C PHE A 90 16.87 2.08 -14.38
N GLU A 91 16.94 3.38 -14.44
CA GLU A 91 16.49 4.19 -15.59
C GLU A 91 17.20 3.90 -16.92
N ARG A 92 18.40 3.32 -16.88
CA ARG A 92 19.20 2.96 -18.06
C ARG A 92 18.93 1.54 -18.58
N LEU A 93 17.94 0.85 -18.03
CA LEU A 93 17.47 -0.44 -18.50
C LEU A 93 16.18 -0.25 -19.32
N THR A 94 15.90 -1.22 -20.19
CA THR A 94 14.56 -1.42 -20.77
C THR A 94 13.65 -2.10 -19.75
N GLY A 95 12.34 -2.07 -19.96
CA GLY A 95 11.38 -2.78 -19.08
C GLY A 95 11.66 -4.29 -19.00
N ALA A 96 12.01 -4.91 -20.13
CA ALA A 96 12.36 -6.34 -20.18
C ALA A 96 13.64 -6.67 -19.40
N GLU A 97 14.67 -5.83 -19.49
CA GLU A 97 15.92 -5.99 -18.74
C GLU A 97 15.67 -5.80 -17.23
N MET A 98 14.85 -4.83 -16.84
CA MET A 98 14.48 -4.60 -15.45
C MET A 98 13.76 -5.80 -14.86
N LEU A 99 12.77 -6.37 -15.57
CA LEU A 99 12.06 -7.57 -15.15
C LEU A 99 13.00 -8.78 -15.08
N SER A 100 13.88 -8.94 -16.07
CA SER A 100 14.89 -10.02 -16.07
C SER A 100 15.83 -9.91 -14.87
N PHE A 101 16.31 -8.71 -14.58
CA PHE A 101 17.14 -8.45 -13.42
C PHE A 101 16.41 -8.79 -12.13
N THR A 102 15.19 -8.27 -11.93
CA THR A 102 14.40 -8.47 -10.71
C THR A 102 14.10 -9.96 -10.51
N GLY A 103 13.57 -10.65 -11.54
CA GLY A 103 13.22 -12.07 -11.42
C GLY A 103 14.42 -12.95 -11.05
N ARG A 104 15.60 -12.65 -11.61
CA ARG A 104 16.85 -13.36 -11.27
C ARG A 104 17.32 -13.08 -9.85
N MET A 105 17.16 -11.86 -9.35
CA MET A 105 17.46 -11.50 -7.96
C MET A 105 16.62 -12.31 -6.97
N TYR A 106 15.36 -12.61 -7.33
CA TYR A 106 14.49 -13.48 -6.55
C TYR A 106 14.71 -14.98 -6.81
N GLY A 107 15.70 -15.37 -7.62
CA GLY A 107 16.05 -16.76 -7.89
C GLY A 107 15.13 -17.46 -8.88
N VAL A 108 14.31 -16.74 -9.64
CA VAL A 108 13.47 -17.32 -10.70
C VAL A 108 14.35 -17.79 -11.87
N GLY A 109 14.10 -18.97 -12.40
CA GLY A 109 14.89 -19.57 -13.48
C GLY A 109 14.84 -18.75 -14.78
N LYS A 110 15.94 -18.74 -15.56
CA LYS A 110 16.10 -17.90 -16.75
C LYS A 110 14.95 -18.01 -17.76
N GLN A 111 14.50 -19.25 -18.06
CA GLN A 111 13.40 -19.48 -19.02
C GLN A 111 12.08 -18.95 -18.47
N GLU A 112 11.81 -19.20 -17.20
CA GLU A 112 10.60 -18.75 -16.52
C GLU A 112 10.54 -17.22 -16.40
N VAL A 113 11.67 -16.56 -16.09
CA VAL A 113 11.77 -15.10 -16.10
C VAL A 113 11.44 -14.54 -17.48
N ALA A 114 11.99 -15.10 -18.55
CA ALA A 114 11.74 -14.63 -19.91
C ALA A 114 10.25 -14.73 -20.27
N GLN A 115 9.60 -15.85 -19.93
CA GLN A 115 8.17 -16.05 -20.16
C GLN A 115 7.33 -15.07 -19.34
N ARG A 116 7.57 -14.99 -18.02
CA ARG A 116 6.82 -14.10 -17.12
C ARG A 116 7.03 -12.62 -17.48
N SER A 117 8.24 -12.24 -17.88
CA SER A 117 8.51 -10.85 -18.32
C SER A 117 7.67 -10.47 -19.52
N LYS A 118 7.56 -11.37 -20.53
CA LYS A 118 6.71 -11.14 -21.70
C LYS A 118 5.24 -10.98 -21.26
N GLU A 119 4.72 -11.92 -20.49
CA GLU A 119 3.32 -11.93 -20.01
C GLU A 119 3.00 -10.66 -19.19
N LEU A 120 3.94 -10.22 -18.32
CA LEU A 120 3.76 -9.02 -17.51
C LEU A 120 3.84 -7.73 -18.34
N LEU A 121 4.74 -7.65 -19.33
CA LEU A 121 4.79 -6.49 -20.23
C LEU A 121 3.52 -6.39 -21.07
N ASP A 122 3.02 -7.50 -21.59
CA ASP A 122 1.75 -7.55 -22.32
C ASP A 122 0.58 -7.12 -21.42
N LEU A 123 0.50 -7.65 -20.20
CA LEU A 123 -0.54 -7.33 -19.22
C LEU A 123 -0.54 -5.86 -18.80
N MET A 124 0.65 -5.24 -18.74
CA MET A 124 0.83 -3.84 -18.37
C MET A 124 0.75 -2.88 -19.58
N GLU A 125 0.53 -3.42 -20.79
CA GLU A 125 0.52 -2.64 -22.04
C GLU A 125 1.84 -1.86 -22.25
N LEU A 126 2.97 -2.55 -22.01
CA LEU A 126 4.33 -2.02 -22.15
C LEU A 126 5.13 -2.73 -23.25
N GLN A 127 4.51 -3.63 -24.01
CA GLN A 127 5.16 -4.46 -25.04
C GLN A 127 5.55 -3.69 -26.30
N ASP A 128 4.87 -2.58 -26.60
CA ASP A 128 5.04 -1.85 -27.86
C ASP A 128 6.34 -1.03 -27.92
N GLU A 129 7.05 -0.93 -26.79
CA GLU A 129 8.26 -0.13 -26.63
C GLU A 129 9.48 -0.96 -26.16
N PRO A 130 9.86 -2.05 -26.91
CA PRO A 130 10.81 -3.04 -26.39
C PRO A 130 12.23 -2.50 -26.21
N ARG A 131 12.59 -1.39 -26.90
CA ARG A 131 13.91 -0.76 -26.83
C ARG A 131 13.94 0.53 -26.04
N LYS A 132 12.79 1.03 -25.61
CA LYS A 132 12.67 2.26 -24.85
C LYS A 132 13.26 2.09 -23.45
N LEU A 133 14.11 3.00 -23.07
CA LEU A 133 14.70 2.99 -21.72
C LEU A 133 13.68 3.51 -20.70
N ILE A 134 13.79 3.04 -19.46
CA ILE A 134 12.90 3.42 -18.37
C ILE A 134 12.94 4.93 -18.06
N VAL A 135 14.06 5.61 -18.32
CA VAL A 135 14.15 7.07 -18.20
C VAL A 135 13.13 7.79 -19.11
N GLU A 136 12.78 7.20 -20.24
CA GLU A 136 11.82 7.74 -21.21
C GLU A 136 10.36 7.37 -20.93
N TYR A 137 10.12 6.54 -19.88
CA TYR A 137 8.77 6.13 -19.50
C TYR A 137 8.03 7.28 -18.81
N SER A 138 6.74 7.40 -19.11
CA SER A 138 5.85 8.26 -18.31
C SER A 138 5.78 7.74 -16.86
N HIS A 139 5.31 8.59 -15.95
CA HIS A 139 5.13 8.17 -14.55
C HIS A 139 4.20 6.95 -14.44
N GLY A 140 3.09 6.93 -15.18
CA GLY A 140 2.18 5.78 -15.25
C GLY A 140 2.84 4.51 -15.78
N MET A 141 3.69 4.60 -16.82
CA MET A 141 4.47 3.46 -17.32
C MET A 141 5.47 2.96 -16.28
N LYS A 142 6.12 3.86 -15.53
CA LYS A 142 7.03 3.50 -14.44
C LYS A 142 6.28 2.78 -13.30
N LYS A 143 5.07 3.25 -12.92
CA LYS A 143 4.20 2.57 -11.93
C LYS A 143 3.77 1.17 -12.41
N LYS A 144 3.34 1.03 -13.67
CA LYS A 144 3.01 -0.27 -14.28
C LYS A 144 4.20 -1.23 -14.24
N LEU A 145 5.39 -0.77 -14.62
CA LEU A 145 6.61 -1.59 -14.58
C LEU A 145 7.01 -1.97 -13.16
N SER A 146 6.91 -1.04 -12.19
CA SER A 146 7.19 -1.33 -10.78
C SER A 146 6.27 -2.42 -10.23
N LEU A 147 4.97 -2.37 -10.56
CA LEU A 147 4.04 -3.44 -10.20
C LEU A 147 4.39 -4.77 -10.89
N ALA A 148 4.77 -4.74 -12.17
CA ALA A 148 5.24 -5.94 -12.87
C ALA A 148 6.48 -6.56 -12.19
N CYS A 149 7.45 -5.73 -11.77
CA CYS A 149 8.61 -6.17 -11.00
C CYS A 149 8.22 -6.80 -9.66
N ALA A 150 7.26 -6.21 -8.95
CA ALA A 150 6.75 -6.74 -7.69
C ALA A 150 6.03 -8.09 -7.83
N LEU A 151 5.52 -8.42 -9.04
CA LEU A 151 4.77 -9.65 -9.34
C LEU A 151 5.62 -10.79 -9.91
N ILE A 152 6.82 -10.50 -10.47
CA ILE A 152 7.63 -11.45 -11.27
C ILE A 152 7.95 -12.76 -10.53
N HIS A 153 8.12 -12.70 -9.21
CA HIS A 153 8.49 -13.84 -8.37
C HIS A 153 7.31 -14.53 -7.68
N ARG A 154 6.04 -14.14 -8.03
CA ARG A 154 4.79 -14.67 -7.46
C ARG A 154 4.68 -14.49 -5.94
N PRO A 155 4.59 -13.25 -5.45
CA PRO A 155 4.42 -12.98 -4.03
C PRO A 155 3.08 -13.49 -3.51
N GLU A 156 2.99 -13.72 -2.18
CA GLU A 156 1.74 -14.02 -1.47
C GLU A 156 1.04 -12.75 -0.98
N ILE A 157 1.80 -11.65 -0.83
CA ILE A 157 1.28 -10.33 -0.46
C ILE A 157 2.00 -9.22 -1.24
N LEU A 158 1.23 -8.21 -1.66
CA LEU A 158 1.74 -6.96 -2.24
C LEU A 158 1.59 -5.82 -1.25
N PHE A 159 2.67 -5.08 -1.03
CA PHE A 159 2.67 -3.78 -0.35
C PHE A 159 2.79 -2.67 -1.38
N LEU A 160 1.78 -1.79 -1.43
CA LEU A 160 1.67 -0.71 -2.41
C LEU A 160 1.59 0.63 -1.67
N ASP A 161 2.62 1.45 -1.81
CA ASP A 161 2.67 2.78 -1.18
C ASP A 161 2.24 3.84 -2.20
N GLU A 162 1.02 4.40 -2.01
CA GLU A 162 0.38 5.40 -2.88
C GLU A 162 0.47 5.05 -4.39
N PRO A 163 0.05 3.85 -4.84
CA PRO A 163 0.33 3.35 -6.19
C PRO A 163 -0.43 4.08 -7.29
N PHE A 164 -1.45 4.86 -6.96
CA PHE A 164 -2.28 5.59 -7.92
C PHE A 164 -1.95 7.07 -7.99
N GLU A 165 -1.05 7.55 -7.14
CA GLU A 165 -0.62 8.95 -7.15
C GLU A 165 0.15 9.27 -8.44
N GLY A 166 -0.21 10.39 -9.11
CA GLY A 166 0.41 10.83 -10.35
C GLY A 166 0.16 9.92 -11.56
N VAL A 167 -0.79 9.00 -11.47
CA VAL A 167 -1.17 8.07 -12.55
C VAL A 167 -2.43 8.59 -13.24
N ASP A 168 -2.40 8.64 -14.59
CA ASP A 168 -3.56 9.02 -15.37
C ASP A 168 -4.75 8.03 -15.20
N ALA A 169 -5.95 8.47 -15.59
CA ALA A 169 -7.18 7.70 -15.38
C ALA A 169 -7.17 6.33 -16.08
N ILE A 170 -6.52 6.20 -17.26
CA ILE A 170 -6.49 4.96 -18.04
C ILE A 170 -5.56 3.96 -17.36
N ALA A 171 -4.32 4.38 -17.05
CA ALA A 171 -3.35 3.54 -16.34
C ALA A 171 -3.86 3.16 -14.94
N SER A 172 -4.50 4.09 -14.21
CA SER A 172 -5.12 3.83 -12.91
C SER A 172 -6.20 2.75 -13.01
N ARG A 173 -7.06 2.79 -14.04
CA ARG A 173 -8.09 1.78 -14.26
C ARG A 173 -7.46 0.39 -14.51
N THR A 174 -6.48 0.30 -15.40
CA THR A 174 -5.77 -0.96 -15.69
C THR A 174 -5.16 -1.56 -14.42
N LEU A 175 -4.50 -0.75 -13.57
CA LEU A 175 -3.93 -1.20 -12.31
C LEU A 175 -5.00 -1.68 -11.32
N LYS A 176 -6.11 -0.95 -11.18
CA LYS A 176 -7.24 -1.32 -10.30
C LYS A 176 -7.86 -2.65 -10.71
N ASP A 177 -8.15 -2.81 -12.01
CA ASP A 177 -8.74 -4.04 -12.54
C ASP A 177 -7.81 -5.25 -12.37
N LEU A 178 -6.49 -5.05 -12.55
CA LEU A 178 -5.50 -6.10 -12.32
C LEU A 178 -5.43 -6.51 -10.85
N LEU A 179 -5.29 -5.55 -9.94
CA LEU A 179 -5.18 -5.82 -8.51
C LEU A 179 -6.43 -6.53 -7.99
N SER A 180 -7.63 -6.12 -8.42
CA SER A 180 -8.89 -6.78 -8.08
C SER A 180 -8.93 -8.24 -8.54
N ARG A 181 -8.48 -8.54 -9.78
CA ARG A 181 -8.39 -9.92 -10.29
C ARG A 181 -7.38 -10.77 -9.53
N LEU A 182 -6.24 -10.21 -9.13
CA LEU A 182 -5.21 -10.91 -8.36
C LEU A 182 -5.71 -11.22 -6.94
N THR A 183 -6.39 -10.28 -6.29
CA THR A 183 -7.00 -10.48 -4.96
C THR A 183 -8.09 -11.57 -5.02
N ALA A 184 -8.94 -11.56 -6.05
CA ALA A 184 -9.94 -12.61 -6.26
C ALA A 184 -9.32 -14.02 -6.45
N ARG A 185 -8.03 -14.10 -6.79
CA ARG A 185 -7.25 -15.35 -6.88
C ARG A 185 -6.45 -15.69 -5.62
N GLY A 186 -6.66 -14.93 -4.54
CA GLY A 186 -6.07 -15.19 -3.22
C GLY A 186 -4.81 -14.39 -2.90
N LEU A 187 -4.35 -13.48 -3.79
CA LEU A 187 -3.27 -12.56 -3.45
C LEU A 187 -3.75 -11.57 -2.39
N THR A 188 -2.98 -11.37 -1.34
CA THR A 188 -3.25 -10.30 -0.37
C THR A 188 -2.67 -8.99 -0.92
N VAL A 189 -3.43 -7.90 -0.83
CA VAL A 189 -2.96 -6.55 -1.19
C VAL A 189 -3.06 -5.64 0.02
N PHE A 190 -1.95 -5.03 0.40
CA PHE A 190 -1.87 -3.96 1.40
C PHE A 190 -1.57 -2.66 0.69
N LEU A 191 -2.54 -1.75 0.70
CA LEU A 191 -2.50 -0.48 -0.01
C LEU A 191 -2.47 0.68 0.97
N THR A 192 -1.51 1.62 0.84
CA THR A 192 -1.66 2.94 1.47
C THR A 192 -2.33 3.91 0.52
N SER A 193 -3.20 4.75 1.04
CA SER A 193 -3.80 5.86 0.28
C SER A 193 -4.27 6.98 1.20
N HIS A 194 -4.29 8.18 0.66
CA HIS A 194 -5.01 9.32 1.20
C HIS A 194 -6.29 9.61 0.39
N VAL A 195 -6.54 8.86 -0.70
CA VAL A 195 -7.71 9.02 -1.59
C VAL A 195 -8.78 7.99 -1.22
N LEU A 196 -9.84 8.45 -0.57
CA LEU A 196 -10.92 7.61 -0.03
C LEU A 196 -11.69 6.87 -1.12
N GLU A 197 -11.98 7.51 -2.26
CA GLU A 197 -12.70 6.90 -3.38
C GLU A 197 -12.04 5.61 -3.91
N ILE A 198 -10.69 5.60 -3.94
CA ILE A 198 -9.92 4.42 -4.36
C ILE A 198 -10.14 3.27 -3.38
N VAL A 199 -10.09 3.57 -2.10
CA VAL A 199 -10.24 2.60 -1.03
C VAL A 199 -11.66 2.05 -0.98
N GLU A 200 -12.68 2.89 -1.08
CA GLU A 200 -14.09 2.47 -1.14
C GLU A 200 -14.39 1.51 -2.28
N ARG A 201 -13.67 1.69 -3.39
CA ARG A 201 -13.88 0.87 -4.60
C ARG A 201 -13.14 -0.46 -4.57
N LEU A 202 -11.98 -0.53 -3.93
CA LEU A 202 -11.09 -1.68 -4.02
C LEU A 202 -10.99 -2.50 -2.74
N CYS A 203 -11.06 -1.85 -1.57
CA CYS A 203 -10.72 -2.50 -0.32
C CYS A 203 -11.91 -3.25 0.27
N THR A 204 -11.63 -4.41 0.85
CA THR A 204 -12.60 -5.18 1.66
C THR A 204 -12.53 -4.74 3.13
N ASP A 205 -11.32 -4.45 3.59
CA ASP A 205 -11.01 -4.06 4.96
C ASP A 205 -10.10 -2.84 4.96
N ILE A 206 -10.23 -2.00 5.96
CA ILE A 206 -9.44 -0.77 6.09
C ILE A 206 -8.96 -0.55 7.52
N ALA A 207 -7.88 0.22 7.63
CA ALA A 207 -7.47 0.84 8.89
C ALA A 207 -7.16 2.32 8.64
N ILE A 208 -7.56 3.16 9.58
CA ILE A 208 -7.33 4.61 9.56
C ILE A 208 -6.28 4.94 10.62
N ILE A 209 -5.19 5.59 10.16
CA ILE A 209 -4.10 6.03 11.02
C ILE A 209 -3.97 7.56 10.96
N ALA A 210 -3.74 8.18 12.11
CA ALA A 210 -3.32 9.57 12.20
C ALA A 210 -2.33 9.76 13.34
N GLN A 211 -1.33 10.62 13.15
CA GLN A 211 -0.29 10.91 14.14
C GLN A 211 0.37 9.65 14.73
N GLY A 212 0.62 8.65 13.89
CA GLY A 212 1.21 7.37 14.26
C GLY A 212 0.26 6.39 14.95
N LYS A 213 -0.99 6.74 15.25
CA LYS A 213 -1.96 5.94 15.99
C LYS A 213 -3.06 5.38 15.11
N LEU A 214 -3.45 4.13 15.37
CA LEU A 214 -4.62 3.52 14.75
C LEU A 214 -5.88 4.13 15.37
N LEU A 215 -6.73 4.74 14.53
CA LEU A 215 -7.99 5.33 14.97
C LEU A 215 -9.17 4.39 14.79
N ALA A 216 -9.20 3.64 13.69
CA ALA A 216 -10.24 2.66 13.39
C ALA A 216 -9.69 1.55 12.50
N SER A 217 -10.21 0.33 12.60
CA SER A 217 -9.91 -0.79 11.73
C SER A 217 -11.10 -1.75 11.67
N GLY A 218 -11.37 -2.31 10.50
CA GLY A 218 -12.43 -3.29 10.29
C GLY A 218 -12.82 -3.44 8.83
N SER A 219 -13.84 -4.24 8.56
CA SER A 219 -14.39 -4.32 7.21
C SER A 219 -15.06 -3.00 6.84
N LEU A 220 -14.96 -2.63 5.56
CA LEU A 220 -15.57 -1.40 5.05
C LEU A 220 -17.08 -1.34 5.34
N ASN A 221 -17.75 -2.50 5.28
CA ASN A 221 -19.18 -2.62 5.55
C ASN A 221 -19.53 -2.43 7.04
N GLU A 222 -18.68 -2.90 7.96
CA GLU A 222 -18.88 -2.72 9.40
C GLU A 222 -18.65 -1.28 9.81
N LEU A 223 -17.59 -0.66 9.29
CA LEU A 223 -17.30 0.74 9.54
C LEU A 223 -18.44 1.65 9.05
N ARG A 224 -18.98 1.40 7.87
CA ARG A 224 -20.16 2.13 7.36
C ARG A 224 -21.42 1.95 8.22
N LYS A 225 -21.62 0.79 8.84
CA LYS A 225 -22.77 0.52 9.72
C LYS A 225 -22.60 1.09 11.12
N GLY A 226 -21.36 1.14 11.62
CA GLY A 226 -21.01 1.65 12.95
C GLY A 226 -21.04 3.16 13.05
N ILE A 227 -21.11 3.88 11.93
CA ILE A 227 -21.14 5.33 11.89
C ILE A 227 -22.55 5.82 12.20
N ARG A 228 -22.89 5.91 13.49
CA ARG A 228 -23.94 6.81 13.97
C ARG A 228 -23.22 8.02 14.57
N LEU A 229 -23.06 9.07 13.77
CA LEU A 229 -22.70 10.38 14.33
C LEU A 229 -23.87 10.81 15.23
N GLU A 230 -23.59 11.19 16.46
CA GLU A 230 -24.54 11.84 17.34
C GLU A 230 -24.89 13.21 16.74
N GLY A 231 -26.00 13.26 15.98
CA GLY A 231 -26.50 14.50 15.36
C GLY A 231 -27.34 14.22 14.12
N ASP A 232 -28.63 14.33 14.27
CA ASP A 232 -29.73 14.44 13.30
C ASP A 232 -29.39 14.27 11.78
N GLY A 233 -29.36 13.03 11.31
CA GLY A 233 -29.34 12.72 9.90
C GLY A 233 -29.66 11.25 9.66
N GLU A 234 -30.86 10.92 9.15
CA GLU A 234 -31.31 9.57 8.80
C GLU A 234 -30.65 9.05 7.49
N GLY A 235 -29.30 9.16 7.34
CA GLY A 235 -28.61 8.66 6.15
C GLY A 235 -27.33 7.92 6.50
N PRO A 236 -26.88 6.99 5.64
CA PRO A 236 -25.55 6.37 5.81
C PRO A 236 -24.48 7.46 5.63
N VAL A 237 -23.67 7.66 6.65
CA VAL A 237 -22.51 8.56 6.62
C VAL A 237 -21.50 8.02 5.61
N SER A 238 -20.95 8.89 4.77
CA SER A 238 -19.89 8.51 3.82
C SER A 238 -18.59 8.17 4.56
N LEU A 239 -17.72 7.34 3.94
CA LEU A 239 -16.40 7.08 4.50
C LEU A 239 -15.59 8.38 4.64
N GLU A 240 -15.84 9.36 3.78
CA GLU A 240 -15.20 10.67 3.81
C GLU A 240 -15.58 11.46 5.07
N GLU A 241 -16.87 11.54 5.39
CA GLU A 241 -17.36 12.21 6.61
C GLU A 241 -16.79 11.52 7.87
N TYR A 242 -16.76 10.19 7.87
CA TYR A 242 -16.15 9.43 8.97
C TYR A 242 -14.67 9.70 9.12
N PHE A 243 -13.95 9.69 8.01
CA PHE A 243 -12.51 10.00 8.00
C PHE A 243 -12.24 11.42 8.52
N ILE A 244 -13.01 12.41 8.03
CA ILE A 244 -12.89 13.81 8.48
C ILE A 244 -13.20 13.91 9.98
N HIS A 245 -14.24 13.23 10.47
CA HIS A 245 -14.60 13.23 11.89
C HIS A 245 -13.48 12.64 12.75
N LEU A 246 -12.91 11.49 12.35
CA LEU A 246 -11.83 10.83 13.09
C LEU A 246 -10.52 11.63 13.06
N VAL A 247 -10.15 12.18 11.91
CA VAL A 247 -8.87 12.89 11.71
C VAL A 247 -9.01 14.37 12.08
N GLY A 248 -10.15 15.00 11.81
CA GLY A 248 -10.45 16.41 12.12
C GLY A 248 -10.60 16.68 13.60
N GLY A 249 -11.12 15.74 14.39
CA GLY A 249 -11.19 15.83 15.85
C GLY A 249 -9.82 15.89 16.54
N THR A 250 -8.75 15.63 15.82
CA THR A 250 -7.36 15.81 16.30
C THR A 250 -6.77 17.19 16.00
N ARG A 251 -7.46 18.05 15.22
CA ARG A 251 -7.09 19.45 14.99
C ARG A 251 -7.77 20.36 16.00
N THR A 252 -7.17 20.54 17.16
CA THR A 252 -7.47 21.65 18.08
C THR A 252 -6.70 22.90 17.64
N GLY A 253 -7.26 23.62 16.67
CA GLY A 253 -6.73 24.91 16.25
C GLY A 253 -7.83 25.67 15.53
N SER A 254 -8.33 26.75 16.11
CA SER A 254 -9.42 27.56 15.63
C SER A 254 -9.16 28.09 14.22
N GLU A 255 -9.95 27.65 13.25
CA GLU A 255 -9.93 28.18 11.87
C GLU A 255 -10.37 29.67 11.79
N GLU A 256 -10.91 30.23 12.86
CA GLU A 256 -11.38 31.61 12.90
C GLU A 256 -10.26 32.68 12.87
N GLU A 257 -9.01 32.35 13.20
CA GLU A 257 -7.91 33.34 13.20
C GLU A 257 -7.24 33.56 11.83
N VAL A 258 -7.42 32.65 10.88
CA VAL A 258 -6.64 32.66 9.60
C VAL A 258 -7.24 33.61 8.55
N LEU A 259 -8.50 34.01 8.67
CA LEU A 259 -9.21 34.77 7.63
C LEU A 259 -9.44 36.27 7.97
N GLN A 260 -8.97 36.77 9.13
CA GLN A 260 -9.19 38.17 9.54
C GLN A 260 -8.50 39.22 8.64
N TRP A 261 -7.60 38.84 7.76
CA TRP A 261 -6.91 39.73 6.83
C TRP A 261 -7.52 39.70 5.41
N LEU A 262 -8.52 38.82 5.15
CA LEU A 262 -9.24 38.71 3.86
C LEU A 262 -10.51 39.60 3.78
N THR A 263 -10.91 40.20 4.87
CA THR A 263 -12.00 41.21 4.96
C THR A 263 -11.44 42.60 5.23
#